data_9d2b0f0d534b63b1c24954461077bc6c
#
_entry.id   9d2b0f0d534b63b1c24954461077bc6c
#
_cell.length_a   1.000
_cell.length_b   1.000
_cell.length_c   1.000
_cell.angle_alpha   90.00
_cell.angle_beta   90.00
_cell.angle_gamma   90.00
#
_symmetry.space_group_name_H-M   'P 1'
#
loop_
_entity.id
_entity.type
_entity.pdbx_description
1 polymer ?
#
loop_
_entity_poly.entity_id
_entity_poly.type
_entity_poly.pdbx_seq_one_letter_code
_entity_poly.pdbx_strand_id
1 'polypeptide(L)'
;MQAICDALGPTRIQAFVDHWLTVLPLPLTPADEAAGYWWELSMRQIETSRTLVFDAPRRARAFTEALIADNLDIGRPDSVELIFTGRGPGAKGRPIKNDAVCKTKVVTVDTEVSMNAFFKHSRIKQYLKDGRALRVETVINSPDDLNCHRRLEHLNELQAKARAANARLLDTERVGQGCVLASPAFERVALSSVTADGRRAPALRFGDPRVMALVGALCIALNNVVGFTNRSLRAQVSQLLGEAYTRNQMSYDLGRLRLNGVIERVEGSNTYLLTADGQRVAIFYTKLHDRLLRPLLAADRPPAPVALRHALATIDRHVKAYIKDAGLLAAA
;
A
#
# COMPACT_ATOMS: atom_id res chain seq x y z
N MET A 1 6.16 30.20 -5.97
CA MET A 1 5.93 29.07 -6.90
C MET A 1 4.77 28.21 -6.44
N GLN A 2 4.81 27.56 -5.28
CA GLN A 2 3.72 26.66 -4.82
C GLN A 2 2.36 27.33 -4.81
N ALA A 3 2.25 28.55 -4.29
CA ALA A 3 0.97 29.30 -4.27
C ALA A 3 0.40 29.56 -5.68
N ILE A 4 1.26 29.74 -6.68
CA ILE A 4 0.83 29.89 -8.07
C ILE A 4 0.28 28.56 -8.60
N CYS A 5 0.98 27.45 -8.32
CA CYS A 5 0.54 26.11 -8.74
C CYS A 5 -0.77 25.71 -8.05
N ASP A 6 -0.92 26.02 -6.77
CA ASP A 6 -2.14 25.72 -6.01
C ASP A 6 -3.33 26.59 -6.47
N ALA A 7 -3.08 27.76 -7.04
CA ALA A 7 -4.09 28.64 -7.62
C ALA A 7 -4.50 28.24 -9.06
N LEU A 8 -3.76 27.35 -9.72
CA LEU A 8 -4.09 26.83 -11.05
C LEU A 8 -5.12 25.69 -10.94
N GLY A 9 -6.37 26.08 -10.67
CA GLY A 9 -7.51 25.16 -10.74
C GLY A 9 -8.08 25.00 -12.16
N PRO A 10 -9.06 24.11 -12.34
CA PRO A 10 -9.68 23.84 -13.65
C PRO A 10 -10.14 25.08 -14.38
N THR A 11 -10.83 26.00 -13.70
CA THR A 11 -11.36 27.25 -14.28
C THR A 11 -10.25 28.16 -14.81
N ARG A 12 -9.13 28.29 -14.10
CA ARG A 12 -8.00 29.13 -14.56
C ARG A 12 -7.26 28.51 -15.74
N ILE A 13 -7.12 27.18 -15.73
CA ILE A 13 -6.50 26.46 -16.84
C ILE A 13 -7.37 26.60 -18.08
N GLN A 14 -8.69 26.44 -17.96
CA GLN A 14 -9.61 26.62 -19.05
C GLN A 14 -9.54 28.05 -19.60
N ALA A 15 -9.66 29.07 -18.74
CA ALA A 15 -9.56 30.47 -19.14
C ALA A 15 -8.23 30.81 -19.82
N PHE A 16 -7.13 30.23 -19.38
CA PHE A 16 -5.84 30.40 -20.03
C PHE A 16 -5.84 29.80 -21.45
N VAL A 17 -6.38 28.59 -21.61
CA VAL A 17 -6.48 27.94 -22.93
C VAL A 17 -7.42 28.75 -23.84
N ASP A 18 -8.58 29.16 -23.37
CA ASP A 18 -9.55 29.95 -24.12
C ASP A 18 -8.91 31.25 -24.61
N HIS A 19 -8.14 31.94 -23.75
CA HIS A 19 -7.40 33.13 -24.14
C HIS A 19 -6.42 32.88 -25.30
N TRP A 20 -5.63 31.81 -25.20
CA TRP A 20 -4.65 31.50 -26.25
C TRP A 20 -5.29 31.01 -27.55
N LEU A 21 -6.45 30.38 -27.50
CA LEU A 21 -7.20 29.94 -28.67
C LEU A 21 -7.86 31.13 -29.43
N THR A 22 -7.88 32.32 -28.86
CA THR A 22 -8.23 33.53 -29.62
C THR A 22 -7.14 33.98 -30.57
N VAL A 23 -5.88 33.57 -30.33
CA VAL A 23 -4.69 33.94 -31.09
C VAL A 23 -4.19 32.78 -31.96
N LEU A 24 -4.29 31.56 -31.48
CA LEU A 24 -3.87 30.34 -32.17
C LEU A 24 -5.02 29.82 -33.04
N PRO A 25 -4.73 29.22 -34.21
CA PRO A 25 -5.77 28.63 -35.05
C PRO A 25 -6.42 27.46 -34.30
N LEU A 26 -7.73 27.50 -34.21
CA LEU A 26 -8.50 26.36 -33.72
C LEU A 26 -8.40 25.18 -34.68
N PRO A 27 -8.40 23.94 -34.16
CA PRO A 27 -8.42 22.74 -35.01
C PRO A 27 -9.75 22.52 -35.73
N LEU A 28 -10.79 23.28 -35.35
CA LEU A 28 -12.13 23.21 -35.94
C LEU A 28 -12.41 24.46 -36.75
N THR A 29 -12.99 24.25 -37.94
CA THR A 29 -13.51 25.33 -38.77
C THR A 29 -14.94 25.66 -38.38
N PRO A 30 -15.49 26.85 -38.75
CA PRO A 30 -16.89 27.15 -38.52
C PRO A 30 -17.87 26.13 -39.15
N ALA A 31 -17.48 25.48 -40.24
CA ALA A 31 -18.24 24.40 -40.85
C ALA A 31 -18.28 23.14 -39.98
N ASP A 32 -17.17 22.82 -39.31
CA ASP A 32 -17.10 21.67 -38.37
C ASP A 32 -17.98 21.95 -37.15
N GLU A 33 -17.95 23.17 -36.61
CA GLU A 33 -18.81 23.57 -35.49
C GLU A 33 -20.29 23.51 -35.87
N ALA A 34 -20.66 23.98 -37.06
CA ALA A 34 -22.02 23.89 -37.58
C ALA A 34 -22.48 22.43 -37.78
N ALA A 35 -21.52 21.52 -38.07
CA ALA A 35 -21.76 20.07 -38.15
C ALA A 35 -21.83 19.36 -36.78
N GLY A 36 -21.66 20.12 -35.67
CA GLY A 36 -21.76 19.58 -34.30
C GLY A 36 -20.44 19.07 -33.72
N TYR A 37 -19.32 19.30 -34.35
CA TYR A 37 -18.02 18.99 -33.77
C TYR A 37 -17.65 20.02 -32.71
N TRP A 38 -17.01 19.57 -31.65
CA TRP A 38 -16.56 20.40 -30.54
C TRP A 38 -15.23 19.88 -30.00
N TRP A 39 -14.53 20.72 -29.27
CA TRP A 39 -13.29 20.36 -28.63
C TRP A 39 -13.40 20.42 -27.12
N GLU A 40 -12.62 19.61 -26.44
CA GLU A 40 -12.57 19.53 -24.99
C GLU A 40 -11.12 19.36 -24.53
N LEU A 41 -10.74 20.10 -23.50
CA LEU A 41 -9.46 19.93 -22.84
C LEU A 41 -9.48 18.70 -21.96
N SER A 42 -8.60 17.76 -22.24
CA SER A 42 -8.48 16.52 -21.47
C SER A 42 -7.10 16.34 -20.87
N MET A 43 -7.04 15.72 -19.69
CA MET A 43 -5.81 15.41 -19.00
C MET A 43 -5.27 14.06 -19.45
N ARG A 44 -4.11 14.07 -20.09
CA ARG A 44 -3.44 12.83 -20.51
C ARG A 44 -2.64 12.20 -19.38
N GLN A 45 -2.01 13.01 -18.55
CA GLN A 45 -1.14 12.61 -17.45
C GLN A 45 -1.17 13.65 -16.35
N ILE A 46 -1.18 13.20 -15.12
CA ILE A 46 -1.03 14.04 -13.93
C ILE A 46 0.12 13.50 -13.11
N GLU A 47 0.99 14.39 -12.66
CA GLU A 47 2.07 14.09 -11.75
C GLU A 47 1.93 14.93 -10.48
N THR A 48 1.99 14.28 -9.33
CA THR A 48 1.96 14.92 -8.03
C THR A 48 3.12 14.41 -7.19
N SER A 49 3.96 15.31 -6.71
CA SER A 49 5.12 14.93 -5.91
C SER A 49 5.03 15.46 -4.48
N ARG A 50 5.70 14.74 -3.59
CA ARG A 50 6.00 15.16 -2.21
C ARG A 50 7.48 14.92 -1.94
N THR A 51 8.13 15.90 -1.36
CA THR A 51 9.56 15.82 -1.04
C THR A 51 9.75 15.95 0.46
N LEU A 52 10.50 15.00 1.04
CA LEU A 52 10.96 15.03 2.43
C LEU A 52 12.43 15.41 2.41
N VAL A 53 12.77 16.49 3.10
CA VAL A 53 14.15 16.93 3.23
C VAL A 53 14.67 16.50 4.61
N PHE A 54 15.74 15.73 4.62
CA PHE A 54 16.42 15.31 5.84
C PHE A 54 17.42 16.38 6.27
N ASP A 55 17.68 16.43 7.55
CA ASP A 55 18.69 17.33 8.14
C ASP A 55 20.12 16.97 7.69
N ALA A 56 20.38 15.70 7.38
CA ALA A 56 21.67 15.23 6.92
C ALA A 56 21.55 14.17 5.79
N PRO A 57 22.47 14.19 4.80
CA PRO A 57 22.52 13.19 3.72
C PRO A 57 22.64 11.77 4.24
N ARG A 58 23.40 11.55 5.31
CA ARG A 58 23.57 10.24 5.95
C ARG A 58 22.23 9.66 6.44
N ARG A 59 21.35 10.49 7.02
CA ARG A 59 20.04 10.05 7.48
C ARG A 59 19.11 9.71 6.31
N ALA A 60 19.14 10.53 5.26
CA ALA A 60 18.38 10.27 4.04
C ALA A 60 18.78 8.93 3.42
N ARG A 61 20.10 8.67 3.32
CA ARG A 61 20.63 7.42 2.77
C ARG A 61 20.23 6.23 3.64
N ALA A 62 20.46 6.29 4.96
CA ALA A 62 20.12 5.20 5.88
C ALA A 62 18.61 4.87 5.84
N PHE A 63 17.76 5.89 5.75
CA PHE A 63 16.32 5.71 5.59
C PHE A 63 15.99 5.02 4.26
N THR A 64 16.58 5.47 3.15
CA THR A 64 16.33 4.91 1.82
C THR A 64 16.85 3.47 1.72
N GLU A 65 18.00 3.18 2.27
CA GLU A 65 18.57 1.82 2.33
C GLU A 65 17.66 0.87 3.14
N ALA A 66 17.13 1.33 4.27
CA ALA A 66 16.19 0.57 5.07
C ALA A 66 14.87 0.31 4.31
N LEU A 67 14.37 1.30 3.57
CA LEU A 67 13.20 1.13 2.70
C LEU A 67 13.45 0.08 1.60
N ILE A 68 14.60 0.14 0.95
CA ILE A 68 14.98 -0.83 -0.08
C ILE A 68 15.05 -2.24 0.53
N ALA A 69 15.71 -2.39 1.66
CA ALA A 69 15.81 -3.66 2.37
C ALA A 69 14.44 -4.21 2.78
N ASP A 70 13.57 -3.37 3.33
CA ASP A 70 12.21 -3.75 3.70
C ASP A 70 11.36 -4.14 2.48
N ASN A 71 11.51 -3.44 1.37
CA ASN A 71 10.81 -3.77 0.13
C ASN A 71 11.37 -5.04 -0.55
N LEU A 72 12.66 -5.30 -0.45
CA LEU A 72 13.25 -6.55 -0.97
C LEU A 72 12.79 -7.78 -0.19
N ASP A 73 12.57 -7.66 1.12
CA ASP A 73 12.00 -8.74 1.93
C ASP A 73 10.52 -9.02 1.60
N ILE A 74 9.76 -7.97 1.30
CA ILE A 74 8.35 -8.04 0.84
C ILE A 74 8.30 -8.42 -0.64
N GLY A 75 9.29 -7.98 -1.40
CA GLY A 75 9.37 -8.00 -2.86
C GLY A 75 10.10 -9.19 -3.45
N ARG A 76 10.18 -10.34 -2.78
CA ARG A 76 10.61 -11.57 -3.49
C ARG A 76 9.68 -11.76 -4.68
N PRO A 77 10.21 -11.96 -5.90
CA PRO A 77 9.43 -12.01 -7.13
C PRO A 77 8.19 -12.90 -7.02
N ASP A 78 8.31 -14.05 -6.35
CA ASP A 78 7.23 -15.01 -6.16
C ASP A 78 6.11 -14.48 -5.24
N SER A 79 6.45 -13.67 -4.27
CA SER A 79 5.47 -13.05 -3.36
C SER A 79 4.79 -11.85 -4.01
N VAL A 80 5.52 -11.06 -4.79
CA VAL A 80 5.01 -9.88 -5.50
C VAL A 80 4.08 -10.31 -6.63
N GLU A 81 4.45 -11.30 -7.42
CA GLU A 81 3.61 -11.82 -8.49
C GLU A 81 2.35 -12.49 -7.94
N LEU A 82 2.48 -13.21 -6.83
CA LEU A 82 1.38 -13.83 -6.10
C LEU A 82 0.39 -12.78 -5.56
N ILE A 83 0.88 -11.70 -4.99
CA ILE A 83 0.12 -10.63 -4.36
C ILE A 83 -0.66 -9.81 -5.39
N PHE A 84 -0.12 -9.63 -6.59
CA PHE A 84 -0.67 -8.70 -7.58
C PHE A 84 -1.47 -9.36 -8.71
N THR A 85 -1.27 -10.63 -9.03
CA THR A 85 -1.99 -11.28 -10.14
C THR A 85 -3.27 -11.99 -9.73
N GLY A 86 -3.51 -12.21 -8.45
CA GLY A 86 -4.72 -12.88 -7.95
C GLY A 86 -4.85 -14.34 -8.42
N ARG A 87 -3.78 -14.98 -8.92
CA ARG A 87 -3.79 -16.35 -9.39
C ARG A 87 -2.54 -17.09 -8.96
N GLY A 88 -2.71 -18.14 -8.15
CA GLY A 88 -1.62 -19.06 -7.83
C GLY A 88 -1.21 -19.93 -9.01
N PRO A 89 0.02 -20.48 -9.02
CA PRO A 89 0.43 -21.45 -10.04
C PRO A 89 -0.45 -22.69 -9.95
N GLY A 90 -1.26 -22.93 -10.98
CA GLY A 90 -2.14 -24.10 -11.08
C GLY A 90 -3.63 -23.82 -11.30
N ALA A 91 -4.09 -22.60 -11.24
CA ALA A 91 -5.46 -22.27 -11.63
C ALA A 91 -5.58 -22.36 -13.15
N LYS A 92 -6.27 -23.40 -13.66
CA LYS A 92 -6.65 -23.54 -15.07
C LYS A 92 -7.56 -22.38 -15.46
N GLY A 93 -7.00 -21.28 -15.88
CA GLY A 93 -7.73 -20.14 -16.42
C GLY A 93 -6.84 -19.39 -17.40
N ARG A 94 -7.47 -18.91 -18.49
CA ARG A 94 -6.82 -18.19 -19.60
C ARG A 94 -5.71 -17.25 -19.11
N PRO A 95 -4.55 -17.19 -19.81
CA PRO A 95 -3.50 -16.25 -19.47
C PRO A 95 -4.07 -14.84 -19.44
N ILE A 96 -3.80 -14.12 -18.36
CA ILE A 96 -4.19 -12.72 -18.24
C ILE A 96 -3.35 -11.95 -19.26
N LYS A 97 -4.02 -11.40 -20.26
CA LYS A 97 -3.39 -10.59 -21.32
C LYS A 97 -2.86 -9.23 -20.85
N ASN A 98 -2.82 -8.95 -19.56
CA ASN A 98 -2.31 -7.71 -19.02
C ASN A 98 -1.35 -7.97 -17.87
N ASP A 99 -0.07 -7.91 -18.16
CA ASP A 99 1.07 -7.76 -17.25
C ASP A 99 0.99 -6.52 -16.33
N ALA A 100 -0.11 -5.81 -16.37
CA ALA A 100 -0.17 -4.41 -15.97
C ALA A 100 -0.84 -4.18 -14.60
N VAL A 101 -1.14 -5.23 -13.81
CA VAL A 101 -2.02 -4.91 -12.67
C VAL A 101 -1.24 -4.32 -11.52
N CYS A 102 -0.13 -4.87 -11.12
CA CYS A 102 0.72 -4.27 -10.08
C CYS A 102 2.10 -4.91 -10.07
N LYS A 103 3.14 -4.11 -10.11
CA LYS A 103 4.54 -4.53 -10.04
C LYS A 103 5.30 -3.57 -9.15
N THR A 104 6.19 -4.09 -8.31
CA THR A 104 7.21 -3.26 -7.66
C THR A 104 8.55 -3.56 -8.29
N LYS A 105 9.26 -2.53 -8.70
CA LYS A 105 10.60 -2.64 -9.28
C LYS A 105 11.54 -1.68 -8.59
N VAL A 106 12.71 -2.17 -8.21
CA VAL A 106 13.86 -1.33 -7.90
C VAL A 106 14.64 -1.17 -9.21
N VAL A 107 14.77 0.07 -9.65
CA VAL A 107 15.44 0.40 -10.90
C VAL A 107 16.66 1.24 -10.58
N THR A 108 17.82 0.83 -11.09
CA THR A 108 19.06 1.61 -11.03
C THR A 108 19.32 2.17 -12.41
N VAL A 109 19.38 3.49 -12.50
CA VAL A 109 19.80 4.20 -13.70
C VAL A 109 21.02 5.00 -13.32
N ASP A 110 22.14 4.74 -13.96
CA ASP A 110 23.45 5.26 -13.59
C ASP A 110 23.77 5.00 -12.10
N THR A 111 23.76 6.06 -11.28
CA THR A 111 23.99 5.99 -9.83
C THR A 111 22.71 6.17 -9.00
N GLU A 112 21.57 6.40 -9.63
CA GLU A 112 20.30 6.65 -8.94
C GLU A 112 19.49 5.37 -8.80
N VAL A 113 19.13 5.06 -7.56
CA VAL A 113 18.23 3.95 -7.23
C VAL A 113 16.83 4.51 -7.02
N SER A 114 15.86 3.98 -7.75
CA SER A 114 14.46 4.33 -7.58
C SER A 114 13.59 3.10 -7.33
N MET A 115 12.67 3.23 -6.37
CA MET A 115 11.60 2.26 -6.14
C MET A 115 10.37 2.70 -6.94
N ASN A 116 9.78 1.76 -7.67
CA ASN A 116 8.61 2.02 -8.50
C ASN A 116 7.53 1.01 -8.18
N ALA A 117 6.36 1.47 -7.74
CA ALA A 117 5.16 0.67 -7.59
C ALA A 117 4.18 1.02 -8.71
N PHE A 118 3.82 0.04 -9.52
CA PHE A 118 2.92 0.20 -10.65
C PHE A 118 1.51 -0.26 -10.27
N PHE A 119 0.53 0.54 -10.61
CA PHE A 119 -0.89 0.22 -10.51
C PHE A 119 -1.56 0.43 -11.86
N LYS A 120 -1.92 -0.65 -12.52
CA LYS A 120 -2.43 -0.63 -13.91
C LYS A 120 -1.51 0.21 -14.81
N HIS A 121 -1.97 1.40 -15.23
CA HIS A 121 -1.21 2.34 -16.07
C HIS A 121 -0.51 3.43 -15.25
N SER A 122 -0.84 3.55 -13.96
CA SER A 122 -0.31 4.58 -13.06
C SER A 122 0.84 4.02 -12.22
N ARG A 123 1.69 4.90 -11.68
CA ARG A 123 2.83 4.49 -10.85
C ARG A 123 3.10 5.47 -9.73
N ILE A 124 3.71 4.98 -8.66
CA ILE A 124 4.41 5.80 -7.66
C ILE A 124 5.90 5.49 -7.80
N LYS A 125 6.68 6.54 -7.99
CA LYS A 125 8.15 6.49 -8.02
C LYS A 125 8.70 7.15 -6.77
N GLN A 126 9.68 6.53 -6.14
CA GLN A 126 10.35 7.06 -4.97
C GLN A 126 11.86 6.98 -5.18
N TYR A 127 12.57 8.06 -4.92
CA TYR A 127 14.01 8.17 -5.12
C TYR A 127 14.62 9.28 -4.27
N LEU A 128 15.92 9.14 -4.03
CA LEU A 128 16.70 10.15 -3.32
C LEU A 128 17.19 11.21 -4.33
N LYS A 129 16.79 12.46 -4.12
CA LYS A 129 17.22 13.60 -4.92
C LYS A 129 18.21 14.45 -4.13
N ASP A 130 19.30 14.87 -4.77
CA ASP A 130 20.32 15.77 -4.21
C ASP A 130 20.89 15.27 -2.85
N GLY A 131 20.96 13.97 -2.67
CA GLY A 131 21.59 13.29 -1.53
C GLY A 131 20.85 13.38 -0.20
N ARG A 132 19.91 14.32 -0.02
CA ARG A 132 19.15 14.47 1.25
C ARG A 132 17.66 14.71 1.09
N ALA A 133 17.14 14.69 -0.10
CA ALA A 133 15.74 14.88 -0.38
C ALA A 133 15.13 13.59 -0.92
N LEU A 134 14.28 12.93 -0.13
CA LEU A 134 13.49 11.79 -0.60
C LEU A 134 12.25 12.32 -1.31
N ARG A 135 12.13 12.01 -2.59
CA ARG A 135 11.00 12.43 -3.41
C ARG A 135 10.10 11.25 -3.71
N VAL A 136 8.82 11.45 -3.52
CA VAL A 136 7.75 10.51 -3.88
C VAL A 136 6.88 11.16 -4.94
N GLU A 137 6.70 10.49 -6.07
CA GLU A 137 5.93 11.00 -7.21
C GLU A 137 4.85 9.99 -7.59
N THR A 138 3.60 10.41 -7.53
CA THR A 138 2.50 9.65 -8.15
C THR A 138 2.26 10.19 -9.54
N VAL A 139 2.39 9.32 -10.53
CA VAL A 139 2.13 9.59 -11.95
C VAL A 139 0.88 8.81 -12.35
N ILE A 140 -0.18 9.54 -12.66
CA ILE A 140 -1.45 8.99 -13.13
C ILE A 140 -1.47 9.11 -14.65
N ASN A 141 -1.30 7.99 -15.36
CA ASN A 141 -1.33 7.94 -16.82
C ASN A 141 -2.74 7.65 -17.35
N SER A 142 -3.61 7.12 -16.50
CA SER A 142 -5.02 6.92 -16.81
C SER A 142 -5.88 7.28 -15.59
N PRO A 143 -6.67 8.35 -15.65
CA PRO A 143 -7.60 8.71 -14.57
C PRO A 143 -8.58 7.60 -14.22
N ASP A 144 -8.94 6.74 -15.18
CA ASP A 144 -9.82 5.58 -14.98
C ASP A 144 -9.24 4.58 -13.97
N ASP A 145 -7.92 4.53 -13.79
CA ASP A 145 -7.26 3.72 -12.77
C ASP A 145 -7.75 4.06 -11.35
N LEU A 146 -8.13 5.33 -11.14
CA LEU A 146 -8.59 5.87 -9.87
C LEU A 146 -10.10 6.19 -9.86
N ASN A 147 -10.87 5.62 -10.80
CA ASN A 147 -12.30 5.89 -10.97
C ASN A 147 -12.60 7.38 -11.16
N CYS A 148 -11.81 8.05 -11.99
CA CYS A 148 -12.00 9.43 -12.42
C CYS A 148 -11.98 9.50 -13.94
N HIS A 149 -12.49 10.59 -14.49
CA HIS A 149 -12.48 10.85 -15.93
C HIS A 149 -11.36 11.81 -16.32
N ARG A 150 -11.05 11.86 -17.62
CA ARG A 150 -9.96 12.69 -18.18
C ARG A 150 -10.31 14.17 -18.30
N ARG A 151 -11.55 14.55 -18.03
CA ARG A 151 -12.00 15.95 -18.10
C ARG A 151 -11.32 16.82 -17.07
N LEU A 152 -11.05 18.07 -17.44
CA LEU A 152 -10.34 19.02 -16.59
C LEU A 152 -11.06 19.27 -15.24
N GLU A 153 -12.38 19.16 -15.19
CA GLU A 153 -13.19 19.30 -13.97
C GLU A 153 -12.75 18.33 -12.85
N HIS A 154 -12.22 17.17 -13.21
CA HIS A 154 -11.72 16.16 -12.25
C HIS A 154 -10.28 16.40 -11.76
N LEU A 155 -9.62 17.48 -12.20
CA LEU A 155 -8.22 17.76 -11.83
C LEU A 155 -8.02 17.81 -10.32
N ASN A 156 -8.88 18.52 -9.61
CA ASN A 156 -8.76 18.67 -8.15
C ASN A 156 -8.94 17.33 -7.43
N GLU A 157 -9.86 16.51 -7.87
CA GLU A 157 -10.10 15.18 -7.32
C GLU A 157 -8.88 14.26 -7.56
N LEU A 158 -8.35 14.27 -8.77
CA LEU A 158 -7.16 13.48 -9.12
C LEU A 158 -5.91 13.92 -8.36
N GLN A 159 -5.72 15.23 -8.18
CA GLN A 159 -4.64 15.76 -7.34
C GLN A 159 -4.79 15.33 -5.88
N ALA A 160 -6.01 15.39 -5.34
CA ALA A 160 -6.28 14.96 -3.97
C ALA A 160 -5.98 13.45 -3.79
N LYS A 161 -6.43 12.61 -4.73
CA LYS A 161 -6.14 11.17 -4.73
C LYS A 161 -4.64 10.88 -4.82
N ALA A 162 -3.91 11.57 -5.70
CA ALA A 162 -2.47 11.41 -5.84
C ALA A 162 -1.70 11.88 -4.60
N ARG A 163 -2.07 13.02 -4.02
CA ARG A 163 -1.49 13.51 -2.74
C ARG A 163 -1.74 12.53 -1.60
N ALA A 164 -2.95 11.98 -1.51
CA ALA A 164 -3.31 10.99 -0.51
C ALA A 164 -2.51 9.68 -0.71
N ALA A 165 -2.28 9.27 -1.96
CA ALA A 165 -1.44 8.11 -2.28
C ALA A 165 0.01 8.31 -1.80
N ASN A 166 0.61 9.47 -2.12
CA ASN A 166 1.95 9.82 -1.64
C ASN A 166 2.04 9.85 -0.10
N ALA A 167 1.02 10.41 0.56
CA ALA A 167 0.98 10.47 2.02
C ALA A 167 0.91 9.08 2.63
N ARG A 168 0.00 8.22 2.15
CA ARG A 168 -0.17 6.86 2.66
C ARG A 168 1.08 5.99 2.46
N LEU A 169 1.77 6.13 1.33
CA LEU A 169 3.04 5.43 1.11
C LEU A 169 4.06 5.83 2.18
N LEU A 170 4.28 7.14 2.37
CA LEU A 170 5.23 7.64 3.35
C LEU A 170 4.86 7.29 4.80
N ASP A 171 3.57 7.29 5.13
CA ASP A 171 3.09 6.88 6.45
C ASP A 171 3.33 5.37 6.68
N THR A 172 3.12 4.54 5.66
CA THR A 172 3.42 3.12 5.72
C THR A 172 4.91 2.87 5.98
N GLU A 173 5.78 3.56 5.28
CA GLU A 173 7.23 3.47 5.43
C GLU A 173 7.70 3.95 6.80
N ARG A 174 7.18 5.09 7.26
CA ARG A 174 7.48 5.64 8.58
C ARG A 174 7.10 4.68 9.71
N VAL A 175 5.95 4.04 9.60
CA VAL A 175 5.47 3.06 10.57
C VAL A 175 6.32 1.81 10.56
N GLY A 176 6.78 1.38 9.39
CA GLY A 176 7.66 0.20 9.25
C GLY A 176 8.96 0.31 10.04
N GLN A 177 9.44 1.51 10.31
CA GLN A 177 10.69 1.78 11.02
C GLN A 177 10.54 2.06 12.52
N GLY A 178 9.32 2.23 13.01
CA GLY A 178 9.04 2.63 14.41
C GLY A 178 7.91 1.84 15.07
N CYS A 179 7.98 0.52 15.07
CA CYS A 179 6.95 -0.31 15.70
C CYS A 179 7.06 -0.25 17.23
N VAL A 180 6.17 0.49 17.89
CA VAL A 180 6.07 0.50 19.35
C VAL A 180 5.09 -0.58 19.78
N LEU A 181 5.60 -1.64 20.42
CA LEU A 181 4.86 -2.81 20.90
C LEU A 181 3.84 -2.47 22.00
N ALA A 182 4.14 -1.49 22.82
CA ALA A 182 3.28 -1.08 23.94
C ALA A 182 2.38 0.08 23.51
N SER A 183 1.42 -0.17 22.62
CA SER A 183 0.40 0.84 22.30
C SER A 183 -0.99 0.30 22.62
N PRO A 184 -1.94 1.16 23.05
CA PRO A 184 -3.34 0.77 23.25
C PRO A 184 -3.98 0.16 22.00
N ALA A 185 -3.49 0.53 20.83
CA ALA A 185 -3.90 -0.04 19.54
C ALA A 185 -3.51 -1.51 19.43
N PHE A 186 -2.31 -1.88 19.86
CA PHE A 186 -1.83 -3.25 19.82
C PHE A 186 -2.60 -4.15 20.81
N GLU A 187 -2.88 -3.65 22.01
CA GLU A 187 -3.68 -4.36 23.00
C GLU A 187 -5.10 -4.64 22.49
N ARG A 188 -5.76 -3.64 21.86
CA ARG A 188 -7.08 -3.83 21.25
C ARG A 188 -7.09 -4.92 20.18
N VAL A 189 -6.02 -5.07 19.45
CA VAL A 189 -5.91 -6.06 18.39
C VAL A 189 -5.58 -7.45 18.93
N ALA A 190 -4.68 -7.53 19.92
CA ALA A 190 -4.21 -8.78 20.49
C ALA A 190 -5.23 -9.43 21.42
N LEU A 191 -6.05 -8.63 22.10
CA LEU A 191 -7.07 -9.10 23.04
C LEU A 191 -8.49 -8.81 22.53
N SER A 192 -9.46 -9.64 22.94
CA SER A 192 -10.85 -9.33 22.67
C SER A 192 -11.27 -8.14 23.52
N SER A 193 -11.88 -7.13 22.92
CA SER A 193 -12.34 -5.93 23.58
C SER A 193 -13.82 -5.67 23.33
N VAL A 194 -14.38 -4.74 24.08
CA VAL A 194 -15.74 -4.21 23.85
C VAL A 194 -15.58 -2.76 23.42
N THR A 195 -16.19 -2.41 22.31
CA THR A 195 -16.18 -1.04 21.77
C THR A 195 -17.08 -0.13 22.63
N ALA A 196 -16.91 1.18 22.51
CA ALA A 196 -17.72 2.15 23.28
C ALA A 196 -19.24 2.02 23.05
N ASP A 197 -19.64 1.48 21.89
CA ASP A 197 -21.03 1.18 21.53
C ASP A 197 -21.48 -0.24 21.96
N GLY A 198 -20.72 -0.92 22.83
CA GLY A 198 -21.06 -2.21 23.43
C GLY A 198 -20.84 -3.43 22.53
N ARG A 199 -20.31 -3.26 21.33
CA ARG A 199 -20.03 -4.39 20.41
C ARG A 199 -18.73 -5.10 20.77
N ARG A 200 -18.77 -6.43 20.74
CA ARG A 200 -17.57 -7.24 20.96
C ARG A 200 -16.67 -7.21 19.72
N ALA A 201 -15.41 -6.82 19.91
CA ALA A 201 -14.33 -6.90 18.93
C ALA A 201 -13.48 -8.14 19.21
N PRO A 202 -13.59 -9.22 18.40
CA PRO A 202 -12.77 -10.43 18.60
C PRO A 202 -11.30 -10.15 18.30
N ALA A 203 -10.40 -10.72 19.11
CA ALA A 203 -8.96 -10.57 18.95
C ALA A 203 -8.44 -11.07 17.59
N LEU A 204 -7.45 -10.39 17.03
CA LEU A 204 -6.67 -10.83 15.87
C LEU A 204 -5.44 -11.59 16.39
N ARG A 205 -5.59 -12.86 16.68
CA ARG A 205 -4.53 -13.67 17.31
C ARG A 205 -3.33 -13.82 16.38
N PHE A 206 -2.15 -13.42 16.87
CA PHE A 206 -0.90 -13.66 16.16
C PHE A 206 -0.65 -15.17 15.99
N GLY A 207 -0.15 -15.57 14.81
CA GLY A 207 0.11 -16.98 14.48
C GLY A 207 -1.09 -17.75 13.96
N ASP A 208 -2.32 -17.24 14.09
CA ASP A 208 -3.49 -17.81 13.41
C ASP A 208 -3.31 -17.66 11.88
N PRO A 209 -3.31 -18.75 11.11
CA PRO A 209 -3.05 -18.70 9.67
C PRO A 209 -3.98 -17.73 8.93
N ARG A 210 -5.25 -17.68 9.34
CA ARG A 210 -6.24 -16.78 8.76
C ARG A 210 -5.92 -15.31 9.08
N VAL A 211 -5.54 -15.02 10.32
CA VAL A 211 -5.12 -13.67 10.72
C VAL A 211 -3.84 -13.28 10.02
N MET A 212 -2.87 -14.19 9.93
CA MET A 212 -1.61 -13.91 9.23
C MET A 212 -1.82 -13.64 7.74
N ALA A 213 -2.70 -14.37 7.08
CA ALA A 213 -3.07 -14.10 5.69
C ALA A 213 -3.80 -12.75 5.52
N LEU A 214 -4.70 -12.41 6.45
CA LEU A 214 -5.38 -11.10 6.45
C LEU A 214 -4.39 -9.95 6.60
N VAL A 215 -3.53 -9.99 7.62
CA VAL A 215 -2.56 -8.91 7.85
C VAL A 215 -1.50 -8.86 6.75
N GLY A 216 -1.08 -10.00 6.20
CA GLY A 216 -0.22 -10.08 5.04
C GLY A 216 -0.84 -9.39 3.82
N ALA A 217 -2.11 -9.68 3.54
CA ALA A 217 -2.85 -9.02 2.46
C ALA A 217 -2.98 -7.50 2.69
N LEU A 218 -3.16 -7.06 3.94
CA LEU A 218 -3.21 -5.64 4.28
C LEU A 218 -1.86 -4.92 4.11
N CYS A 219 -0.73 -5.63 4.25
CA CYS A 219 0.61 -5.05 4.06
C CYS A 219 0.95 -4.77 2.59
N ILE A 220 0.12 -5.21 1.65
CA ILE A 220 0.35 -4.94 0.23
C ILE A 220 0.31 -3.43 -0.01
N ALA A 221 1.37 -2.88 -0.59
CA ALA A 221 1.50 -1.44 -0.84
C ALA A 221 0.28 -0.83 -1.54
N LEU A 222 -0.34 -1.59 -2.44
CA LEU A 222 -1.53 -1.15 -3.16
C LEU A 222 -2.72 -0.90 -2.23
N ASN A 223 -2.99 -1.80 -1.28
CA ASN A 223 -4.09 -1.65 -0.33
C ASN A 223 -3.89 -0.43 0.58
N ASN A 224 -2.63 -0.10 0.86
CA ASN A 224 -2.27 1.09 1.62
C ASN A 224 -2.45 2.39 0.83
N VAL A 225 -2.26 2.35 -0.48
CA VAL A 225 -2.27 3.55 -1.32
C VAL A 225 -3.66 3.88 -1.85
N VAL A 226 -4.38 2.89 -2.40
CA VAL A 226 -5.69 3.10 -3.05
C VAL A 226 -6.87 2.54 -2.27
N GLY A 227 -6.59 1.81 -1.19
CA GLY A 227 -7.61 1.08 -0.45
C GLY A 227 -7.99 -0.25 -1.12
N PHE A 228 -8.94 -0.95 -0.51
CA PHE A 228 -9.37 -2.27 -0.95
C PHE A 228 -10.87 -2.49 -0.74
N THR A 229 -11.42 -3.46 -1.44
CA THR A 229 -12.81 -3.91 -1.31
C THR A 229 -12.88 -5.32 -0.74
N ASN A 230 -14.06 -5.77 -0.30
CA ASN A 230 -14.27 -7.18 0.06
C ASN A 230 -13.75 -8.13 -1.03
N ARG A 231 -14.02 -7.81 -2.30
CA ARG A 231 -13.64 -8.66 -3.44
C ARG A 231 -12.12 -8.72 -3.62
N SER A 232 -11.43 -7.58 -3.60
CA SER A 232 -9.98 -7.54 -3.82
C SER A 232 -9.22 -8.16 -2.66
N LEU A 233 -9.56 -7.82 -1.40
CA LEU A 233 -8.89 -8.38 -0.23
C LEU A 233 -9.13 -9.89 -0.13
N ARG A 234 -10.35 -10.35 -0.41
CA ARG A 234 -10.68 -11.78 -0.41
C ARG A 234 -9.83 -12.59 -1.38
N ALA A 235 -9.63 -12.07 -2.59
CA ALA A 235 -8.79 -12.74 -3.57
C ALA A 235 -7.35 -12.92 -3.08
N GLN A 236 -6.79 -11.88 -2.45
CA GLN A 236 -5.45 -11.90 -1.88
C GLN A 236 -5.33 -12.87 -0.70
N VAL A 237 -6.31 -12.83 0.22
CA VAL A 237 -6.33 -13.74 1.38
C VAL A 237 -6.48 -15.19 0.95
N SER A 238 -7.39 -15.48 0.00
CA SER A 238 -7.55 -16.83 -0.56
C SER A 238 -6.24 -17.38 -1.10
N GLN A 239 -5.48 -16.53 -1.75
CA GLN A 239 -4.20 -16.87 -2.34
C GLN A 239 -3.12 -17.14 -1.27
N LEU A 240 -3.03 -16.28 -0.25
CA LEU A 240 -2.07 -16.45 0.84
C LEU A 240 -2.36 -17.69 1.70
N LEU A 241 -3.64 -18.07 1.84
CA LEU A 241 -4.06 -19.28 2.54
C LEU A 241 -3.90 -20.55 1.70
N GLY A 242 -3.88 -20.42 0.36
CA GLY A 242 -3.91 -21.57 -0.54
C GLY A 242 -5.26 -22.28 -0.63
N GLU A 243 -6.32 -21.67 -0.07
CA GLU A 243 -7.68 -22.23 -0.05
C GLU A 243 -8.73 -21.17 -0.38
N ALA A 244 -9.95 -21.64 -0.70
CA ALA A 244 -11.05 -20.76 -1.03
C ALA A 244 -11.52 -19.95 0.19
N TYR A 245 -11.63 -18.63 0.02
CA TYR A 245 -12.11 -17.71 1.04
C TYR A 245 -13.46 -17.13 0.65
N THR A 246 -14.50 -17.41 1.43
CA THR A 246 -15.87 -17.05 1.05
C THR A 246 -16.17 -15.56 1.30
N ARG A 247 -17.20 -15.06 0.61
CA ARG A 247 -17.68 -13.68 0.81
C ARG A 247 -18.11 -13.41 2.25
N ASN A 248 -18.75 -14.38 2.90
CA ASN A 248 -19.23 -14.24 4.27
C ASN A 248 -18.08 -14.20 5.28
N GLN A 249 -17.07 -15.06 5.10
CA GLN A 249 -15.85 -15.01 5.91
C GLN A 249 -15.17 -13.65 5.80
N MET A 250 -15.00 -13.13 4.58
CA MET A 250 -14.39 -11.82 4.38
C MET A 250 -15.25 -10.70 4.97
N SER A 251 -16.58 -10.76 4.87
CA SER A 251 -17.46 -9.76 5.48
C SER A 251 -17.35 -9.75 7.01
N TYR A 252 -17.24 -10.93 7.62
CA TYR A 252 -16.99 -11.07 9.06
C TYR A 252 -15.65 -10.46 9.44
N ASP A 253 -14.57 -10.77 8.69
CA ASP A 253 -13.24 -10.26 9.01
C ASP A 253 -13.10 -8.76 8.76
N LEU A 254 -13.73 -8.20 7.74
CA LEU A 254 -13.81 -6.75 7.57
C LEU A 254 -14.52 -6.06 8.73
N GLY A 255 -15.60 -6.66 9.24
CA GLY A 255 -16.28 -6.21 10.46
C GLY A 255 -15.34 -6.25 11.68
N ARG A 256 -14.63 -7.35 11.86
CA ARG A 256 -13.66 -7.57 12.94
C ARG A 256 -12.48 -6.58 12.85
N LEU A 257 -11.88 -6.41 11.68
CA LEU A 257 -10.80 -5.44 11.46
C LEU A 257 -11.25 -4.02 11.77
N ARG A 258 -12.47 -3.64 11.38
CA ARG A 258 -13.04 -2.32 11.65
C ARG A 258 -13.30 -2.10 13.14
N LEU A 259 -13.85 -3.08 13.84
CA LEU A 259 -14.10 -3.01 15.29
C LEU A 259 -12.80 -2.87 16.09
N ASN A 260 -11.71 -3.48 15.61
CA ASN A 260 -10.37 -3.34 16.18
C ASN A 260 -9.63 -2.05 15.74
N GLY A 261 -10.23 -1.19 14.93
CA GLY A 261 -9.63 0.05 14.45
C GLY A 261 -8.48 -0.14 13.48
N VAL A 262 -8.36 -1.34 12.89
CA VAL A 262 -7.31 -1.66 11.91
C VAL A 262 -7.62 -1.06 10.54
N ILE A 263 -8.90 -1.00 10.19
CA ILE A 263 -9.38 -0.43 8.93
C ILE A 263 -10.54 0.52 9.17
N GLU A 264 -10.73 1.44 8.26
CA GLU A 264 -11.89 2.31 8.17
C GLU A 264 -12.59 2.15 6.83
N ARG A 265 -13.88 2.44 6.77
CA ARG A 265 -14.65 2.41 5.53
C ARG A 265 -14.75 3.82 4.98
N VAL A 266 -14.45 3.98 3.70
CA VAL A 266 -14.67 5.24 3.00
C VAL A 266 -16.17 5.49 2.87
N GLU A 267 -16.60 6.65 3.30
CA GLU A 267 -18.01 7.05 3.28
C GLU A 267 -18.58 6.98 1.86
N GLY A 268 -19.82 6.52 1.73
CA GLY A 268 -20.50 6.39 0.44
C GLY A 268 -19.92 5.31 -0.49
N SER A 269 -18.91 4.53 -0.06
CA SER A 269 -18.26 3.52 -0.92
C SER A 269 -18.17 2.14 -0.27
N ASN A 270 -17.79 1.14 -1.07
CA ASN A 270 -17.43 -0.20 -0.59
C ASN A 270 -15.92 -0.38 -0.43
N THR A 271 -15.19 0.72 -0.35
CA THR A 271 -13.73 0.76 -0.19
C THR A 271 -13.37 0.92 1.28
N TYR A 272 -12.31 0.24 1.68
CA TYR A 272 -11.71 0.31 3.00
C TYR A 272 -10.27 0.82 2.88
N LEU A 273 -9.82 1.55 3.88
CA LEU A 273 -8.45 2.03 4.03
C LEU A 273 -7.85 1.49 5.33
N LEU A 274 -6.55 1.27 5.36
CA LEU A 274 -5.85 1.02 6.61
C LEU A 274 -5.76 2.30 7.42
N THR A 275 -6.00 2.17 8.73
CA THR A 275 -5.67 3.21 9.69
C THR A 275 -4.16 3.21 9.98
N ALA A 276 -3.63 4.28 10.56
CA ALA A 276 -2.23 4.33 11.00
C ALA A 276 -1.90 3.20 11.99
N ASP A 277 -2.81 2.91 12.92
CA ASP A 277 -2.67 1.80 13.87
C ASP A 277 -2.75 0.43 13.16
N GLY A 278 -3.65 0.31 12.19
CA GLY A 278 -3.77 -0.89 11.36
C GLY A 278 -2.51 -1.20 10.57
N GLN A 279 -1.87 -0.17 10.03
CA GLN A 279 -0.58 -0.30 9.35
C GLN A 279 0.51 -0.82 10.29
N ARG A 280 0.61 -0.24 11.50
CA ARG A 280 1.58 -0.66 12.52
C ARG A 280 1.41 -2.13 12.88
N VAL A 281 0.18 -2.54 13.18
CA VAL A 281 -0.15 -3.92 13.54
C VAL A 281 0.14 -4.89 12.40
N ALA A 282 -0.30 -4.56 11.19
CA ALA A 282 -0.11 -5.42 10.03
C ALA A 282 1.38 -5.63 9.70
N ILE A 283 2.17 -4.56 9.68
CA ILE A 283 3.61 -4.62 9.45
C ILE A 283 4.30 -5.41 10.57
N PHE A 284 3.96 -5.16 11.82
CA PHE A 284 4.55 -5.89 12.95
C PHE A 284 4.28 -7.39 12.87
N TYR A 285 3.02 -7.81 12.66
CA TYR A 285 2.65 -9.22 12.55
C TYR A 285 3.38 -9.89 11.39
N THR A 286 3.43 -9.24 10.23
CA THR A 286 4.08 -9.77 9.04
C THR A 286 5.61 -9.89 9.22
N LYS A 287 6.27 -8.84 9.72
CA LYS A 287 7.72 -8.86 9.98
C LYS A 287 8.09 -9.91 11.03
N LEU A 288 7.33 -10.01 12.11
CA LEU A 288 7.58 -11.00 13.16
C LEU A 288 7.39 -12.42 12.65
N HIS A 289 6.33 -12.66 11.88
CA HIS A 289 6.07 -13.97 11.28
C HIS A 289 7.16 -14.35 10.29
N ASP A 290 7.50 -13.50 9.34
CA ASP A 290 8.39 -13.85 8.24
C ASP A 290 9.88 -13.85 8.63
N ARG A 291 10.27 -12.95 9.53
CA ARG A 291 11.68 -12.80 9.94
C ARG A 291 12.06 -13.67 11.14
N LEU A 292 11.09 -14.02 11.97
CA LEU A 292 11.37 -14.78 13.19
C LEU A 292 10.65 -16.12 13.22
N LEU A 293 9.34 -16.15 13.14
CA LEU A 293 8.56 -17.36 13.33
C LEU A 293 8.80 -18.39 12.20
N ARG A 294 8.73 -17.94 10.97
CA ARG A 294 8.91 -18.80 9.80
C ARG A 294 10.28 -19.45 9.70
N PRO A 295 11.41 -18.73 9.90
CA PRO A 295 12.73 -19.33 9.99
C PRO A 295 12.89 -20.30 11.19
N LEU A 296 12.28 -19.99 12.34
CA LEU A 296 12.28 -20.87 13.50
C LEU A 296 11.57 -22.19 13.21
N LEU A 297 10.38 -22.15 12.61
CA LEU A 297 9.62 -23.33 12.21
C LEU A 297 10.33 -24.13 11.11
N ALA A 298 11.03 -23.46 10.20
CA ALA A 298 11.82 -24.12 9.15
C ALA A 298 13.06 -24.81 9.70
N ALA A 299 13.58 -24.41 10.86
CA ALA A 299 14.74 -25.02 11.50
C ALA A 299 14.48 -26.43 12.04
N ASP A 300 13.21 -26.79 12.26
CA ASP A 300 12.82 -28.16 12.69
C ASP A 300 12.71 -29.15 11.52
N ARG A 301 12.87 -28.68 10.30
CA ARG A 301 12.86 -29.54 9.08
C ARG A 301 14.28 -29.60 8.54
N PRO A 302 14.76 -30.64 8.07
CA PRO A 302 16.01 -31.34 8.05
C PRO A 302 17.21 -30.69 8.80
N PRO A 303 18.26 -31.42 9.14
CA PRO A 303 19.26 -30.96 10.10
C PRO A 303 19.97 -29.69 9.63
N ALA A 304 19.49 -28.57 10.10
CA ALA A 304 20.17 -27.29 9.93
C ALA A 304 21.57 -27.38 10.58
N PRO A 305 22.58 -26.66 10.08
CA PRO A 305 23.91 -26.61 10.68
C PRO A 305 23.84 -26.36 12.19
N VAL A 306 24.67 -27.04 12.96
CA VAL A 306 24.63 -26.97 14.43
C VAL A 306 24.66 -25.54 14.96
N ALA A 307 25.48 -24.68 14.37
CA ALA A 307 25.57 -23.27 14.73
C ALA A 307 24.22 -22.53 14.57
N LEU A 308 23.48 -22.80 13.49
CA LEU A 308 22.18 -22.22 13.24
C LEU A 308 21.14 -22.74 14.24
N ARG A 309 21.14 -24.04 14.54
CA ARG A 309 20.23 -24.60 15.55
C ARG A 309 20.47 -24.00 16.94
N HIS A 310 21.72 -23.78 17.33
CA HIS A 310 22.07 -23.12 18.60
C HIS A 310 21.61 -21.66 18.63
N ALA A 311 21.81 -20.91 17.56
CA ALA A 311 21.36 -19.53 17.46
C ALA A 311 19.83 -19.42 17.57
N LEU A 312 19.11 -20.28 16.85
CA LEU A 312 17.65 -20.35 16.88
C LEU A 312 17.10 -20.77 18.25
N ALA A 313 17.72 -21.76 18.91
CA ALA A 313 17.37 -22.15 20.26
C ALA A 313 17.59 -21.00 21.29
N THR A 314 18.63 -20.21 21.08
CA THR A 314 18.88 -19.01 21.91
C THR A 314 17.81 -17.96 21.70
N ILE A 315 17.44 -17.68 20.45
CA ILE A 315 16.36 -16.75 20.10
C ILE A 315 15.03 -17.23 20.70
N ASP A 316 14.68 -18.51 20.52
CA ASP A 316 13.44 -19.08 21.07
C ASP A 316 13.38 -18.93 22.59
N ARG A 317 14.49 -19.15 23.29
CA ARG A 317 14.57 -18.95 24.74
C ARG A 317 14.31 -17.50 25.13
N HIS A 318 14.93 -16.56 24.44
CA HIS A 318 14.73 -15.13 24.72
C HIS A 318 13.30 -14.68 24.38
N VAL A 319 12.73 -15.15 23.28
CA VAL A 319 11.34 -14.88 22.90
C VAL A 319 10.37 -15.43 23.95
N LYS A 320 10.57 -16.66 24.42
CA LYS A 320 9.75 -17.25 25.48
C LYS A 320 9.87 -16.50 26.80
N ALA A 321 11.09 -16.09 27.17
CA ALA A 321 11.32 -15.26 28.35
C ALA A 321 10.58 -13.92 28.22
N TYR A 322 10.73 -13.25 27.09
CA TYR A 322 10.05 -12.00 26.80
C TYR A 322 8.52 -12.11 26.83
N ILE A 323 7.96 -13.17 26.22
CA ILE A 323 6.51 -13.47 26.26
C ILE A 323 6.04 -13.66 27.70
N LYS A 324 6.84 -14.37 28.51
CA LYS A 324 6.54 -14.59 29.92
C LYS A 324 6.58 -13.30 30.73
N ASP A 325 7.63 -12.50 30.54
CA ASP A 325 7.83 -11.23 31.27
C ASP A 325 6.79 -10.15 30.84
N ALA A 326 6.35 -10.20 29.60
CA ALA A 326 5.29 -9.35 29.08
C ALA A 326 3.87 -9.80 29.47
N GLY A 327 3.72 -10.89 30.22
CA GLY A 327 2.41 -11.42 30.61
C GLY A 327 1.58 -11.96 29.45
N LEU A 328 2.19 -12.23 28.29
CA LEU A 328 1.53 -12.70 27.07
C LEU A 328 1.35 -14.24 27.05
N LEU A 329 1.46 -14.90 28.19
CA LEU A 329 1.16 -16.33 28.28
C LEU A 329 -0.31 -16.55 27.96
N ALA A 330 -0.56 -17.32 26.91
CA ALA A 330 -1.88 -17.77 26.54
C ALA A 330 -2.55 -18.41 27.75
N ALA A 331 -3.69 -17.89 28.14
CA ALA A 331 -4.63 -18.70 28.90
C ALA A 331 -4.94 -19.92 28.03
N ALA A 332 -4.56 -21.09 28.57
CA ALA A 332 -4.80 -22.39 27.96
C ALA A 332 -6.29 -22.61 27.67
#